data_52e2b3798a79eb92ee14da3721668341
#
_entry.id   52e2b3798a79eb92ee14da3721668341
#
_cell.length_a   1.000
_cell.length_b   1.000
_cell.length_c   1.000
_cell.angle_alpha   90.00
_cell.angle_beta   90.00
_cell.angle_gamma   90.00
#
_symmetry.space_group_name_H-M   'P 1'
#
loop_
_entity.id
_entity.type
_entity.pdbx_description
1 polymer ?
#
loop_
_entity_poly.entity_id
_entity_poly.type
_entity_poly.pdbx_seq_one_letter_code
_entity_poly.pdbx_strand_id
1 'polypeptide(L)'
;MSNALPANAPEERRKAPRTDVDEAAYVASHGASTRCRVVNISADGAAIEVPDPLFIPDRFQLMTERDRAVRNCRVVWTRQNRIGVIFE
;
A
#
# COMPACT_ATOMS: atom_id res chain seq x y z
N MET A 1 -9.07 4.32 -32.34
CA MET A 1 -8.92 4.11 -31.82
C MET A 1 -8.60 3.79 -31.02
N SER A 2 -8.63 3.70 -31.02
CA SER A 2 -8.33 3.42 -30.35
C SER A 2 -8.25 2.99 -29.52
N ASN A 3 -8.34 3.08 -29.53
CA ASN A 3 -8.11 2.70 -28.75
C ASN A 3 -7.73 2.19 -28.09
N ALA A 4 -7.69 2.33 -28.13
CA ALA A 4 -7.31 1.86 -27.64
C ALA A 4 -6.77 1.24 -27.00
N LEU A 5 -6.55 1.34 -26.99
CA LEU A 5 -5.92 0.76 -26.43
C LEU A 5 -5.78 0.18 -25.52
N PRO A 6 -5.46 0.61 -25.96
CA PRO A 6 -4.99 -0.05 -24.98
C PRO A 6 -5.49 -0.41 -23.84
N ALA A 7 -6.32 -0.26 -23.93
CA ALA A 7 -6.91 -0.71 -22.84
C ALA A 7 -6.33 -1.83 -22.14
N ASN A 8 -5.61 -2.29 -22.69
CA ASN A 8 -4.94 -3.32 -22.18
C ASN A 8 -4.02 -2.93 -21.18
N ALA A 9 -3.72 -1.70 -21.05
CA ALA A 9 -2.76 -1.30 -20.06
C ALA A 9 -3.29 -1.59 -18.67
N PRO A 10 -2.46 -2.10 -17.78
CA PRO A 10 -2.92 -2.41 -16.43
C PRO A 10 -3.46 -1.20 -15.69
N GLU A 11 -2.96 -0.03 -15.94
CA GLU A 11 -3.47 1.11 -15.23
C GLU A 11 -4.89 1.42 -15.59
N GLU A 12 -5.38 0.98 -16.71
CA GLU A 12 -6.76 1.22 -17.04
C GLU A 12 -7.71 0.44 -16.19
N ARG A 13 -7.24 -0.58 -15.51
CA ARG A 13 -8.06 -1.35 -14.60
C ARG A 13 -8.05 -0.78 -13.19
N ARG A 14 -7.21 0.18 -12.94
CA ARG A 14 -7.14 0.77 -11.62
C ARG A 14 -8.27 1.74 -11.46
N LYS A 15 -8.82 1.76 -10.28
CA LYS A 15 -9.89 2.69 -9.96
C LYS A 15 -9.36 4.05 -9.61
N ALA A 16 -8.09 4.16 -9.27
CA ALA A 16 -7.49 5.42 -8.92
C ALA A 16 -6.02 5.40 -9.31
N PRO A 17 -5.46 6.53 -9.75
CA PRO A 17 -4.05 6.58 -10.08
C PRO A 17 -3.21 6.45 -8.82
N ARG A 18 -2.02 5.89 -8.99
CA ARG A 18 -1.06 5.81 -7.91
C ARG A 18 -0.18 7.03 -7.94
N THR A 19 0.15 7.51 -6.77
CA THR A 19 1.04 8.65 -6.60
C THR A 19 2.27 8.16 -5.85
N ASP A 20 3.44 8.46 -6.40
CA ASP A 20 4.69 8.16 -5.71
C ASP A 20 4.85 9.11 -4.54
N VAL A 21 5.19 8.56 -3.40
CA VAL A 21 5.36 9.33 -2.18
C VAL A 21 6.55 8.77 -1.42
N ASP A 22 6.88 9.45 -0.32
CA ASP A 22 7.92 8.99 0.58
C ASP A 22 7.47 9.44 1.97
N GLU A 23 6.58 8.65 2.57
CA GLU A 23 5.93 9.05 3.81
C GLU A 23 6.19 8.05 4.90
N ALA A 24 6.56 8.57 6.07
CA ALA A 24 6.67 7.74 7.25
C ALA A 24 5.29 7.26 7.67
N ALA A 25 5.23 6.02 8.12
CA ALA A 25 3.99 5.42 8.54
C ALA A 25 4.27 4.30 9.54
N TYR A 26 3.22 3.74 10.08
CA TYR A 26 3.31 2.68 11.06
C TYR A 26 2.32 1.58 10.71
N VAL A 27 2.81 0.34 10.76
CA VAL A 27 1.97 -0.85 10.68
C VAL A 27 1.63 -1.24 12.11
N ALA A 28 0.34 -1.26 12.43
CA ALA A 28 -0.13 -1.62 13.76
C ALA A 28 -0.82 -2.96 13.69
N SER A 29 -0.45 -3.87 14.57
CA SER A 29 -1.01 -5.20 14.61
C SER A 29 -0.76 -5.82 15.98
N HIS A 30 -1.79 -6.41 16.56
CA HIS A 30 -1.67 -7.16 17.82
C HIS A 30 -0.98 -6.38 18.93
N GLY A 31 -1.28 -5.09 19.00
CA GLY A 31 -0.71 -4.25 20.03
C GLY A 31 0.71 -3.79 19.78
N ALA A 32 1.28 -4.15 18.65
CA ALA A 32 2.63 -3.73 18.28
C ALA A 32 2.55 -2.76 17.11
N SER A 33 3.59 -1.97 16.97
CA SER A 33 3.66 -0.96 15.92
C SER A 33 5.05 -1.05 15.30
N THR A 34 5.09 -1.13 13.98
CA THR A 34 6.33 -1.22 13.23
C THR A 34 6.42 -0.02 12.29
N ARG A 35 7.54 0.68 12.37
CA ARG A 35 7.74 1.81 11.48
C ARG A 35 7.98 1.33 10.06
N CYS A 36 7.42 2.03 9.10
CA CYS A 36 7.55 1.69 7.71
C CYS A 36 7.51 2.95 6.86
N ARG A 37 7.58 2.78 5.56
CA ARG A 37 7.55 3.90 4.63
C ARG A 37 6.60 3.56 3.50
N VAL A 38 5.68 4.48 3.21
CA VAL A 38 4.79 4.36 2.07
C VAL A 38 5.51 4.92 0.86
N VAL A 39 5.63 4.13 -0.20
CA VAL A 39 6.36 4.54 -1.40
C VAL A 39 5.43 4.91 -2.54
N ASN A 40 4.21 4.41 -2.54
CA ASN A 40 3.17 4.97 -3.41
C ASN A 40 1.82 4.68 -2.79
N ILE A 41 0.83 5.45 -3.19
CA ILE A 41 -0.49 5.36 -2.59
C ILE A 41 -1.53 5.74 -3.62
N SER A 42 -2.71 5.14 -3.49
CA SER A 42 -3.89 5.51 -4.27
C SER A 42 -5.10 5.41 -3.33
N ALA A 43 -6.27 5.70 -3.85
CA ALA A 43 -7.47 5.55 -3.06
C ALA A 43 -7.74 4.10 -2.68
N ASP A 44 -7.23 3.15 -3.45
CA ASP A 44 -7.52 1.73 -3.24
C ASP A 44 -6.46 1.00 -2.43
N GLY A 45 -5.26 1.52 -2.35
CA GLY A 45 -4.19 0.80 -1.67
C GLY A 45 -2.86 1.52 -1.73
N ALA A 46 -1.80 0.81 -1.37
CA ALA A 46 -0.47 1.40 -1.28
C ALA A 46 0.60 0.34 -1.42
N ALA A 47 1.82 0.78 -1.72
CA ALA A 47 3.01 -0.04 -1.59
C ALA A 47 3.83 0.51 -0.44
N ILE A 48 4.34 -0.38 0.39
CA ILE A 48 4.97 -0.02 1.65
C ILE A 48 6.28 -0.76 1.77
N GLU A 49 7.32 -0.07 2.19
CA GLU A 49 8.58 -0.70 2.56
C GLU A 49 8.57 -0.98 4.05
N VAL A 50 8.88 -2.21 4.42
CA VAL A 50 8.91 -2.64 5.82
C VAL A 50 10.25 -3.31 6.09
N PRO A 51 10.72 -3.28 7.36
CA PRO A 51 12.01 -3.91 7.67
C PRO A 51 12.02 -5.40 7.41
N ASP A 52 10.92 -6.08 7.73
CA ASP A 52 10.84 -7.53 7.54
C ASP A 52 9.41 -7.91 7.22
N PRO A 53 9.12 -8.16 5.95
CA PRO A 53 7.74 -8.51 5.56
C PRO A 53 7.21 -9.78 6.20
N LEU A 54 8.11 -10.68 6.63
CA LEU A 54 7.66 -11.93 7.23
C LEU A 54 6.95 -11.71 8.56
N PHE A 55 7.20 -10.58 9.22
CA PHE A 55 6.54 -10.27 10.47
C PHE A 55 5.27 -9.46 10.30
N ILE A 56 4.88 -9.16 9.06
CA ILE A 56 3.67 -8.39 8.79
C ILE A 56 2.54 -9.36 8.52
N PRO A 57 1.46 -9.32 9.31
CA PRO A 57 0.33 -10.22 9.05
C PRO A 57 -0.42 -9.81 7.80
N ASP A 58 -1.28 -10.71 7.29
CA ASP A 58 -2.05 -10.43 6.09
C ASP A 58 -2.95 -9.23 6.23
N ARG A 59 -3.44 -8.97 7.41
CA ARG A 59 -4.29 -7.81 7.67
C ARG A 59 -3.72 -7.03 8.83
N PHE A 60 -3.71 -5.72 8.68
CA PHE A 60 -3.18 -4.83 9.69
C PHE A 60 -3.75 -3.44 9.48
N GLN A 61 -3.45 -2.55 10.40
CA GLN A 61 -3.81 -1.15 10.25
C GLN A 61 -2.58 -0.35 9.89
N LEU A 62 -2.73 0.55 8.95
CA LEU A 62 -1.68 1.45 8.51
C LEU A 62 -2.05 2.86 8.93
N MET A 63 -1.14 3.52 9.63
CA MET A 63 -1.30 4.92 9.97
C MET A 63 -0.18 5.71 9.33
N THR A 64 -0.54 6.67 8.48
CA THR A 64 0.46 7.56 7.90
C THR A 64 0.70 8.73 8.84
N GLU A 65 1.96 9.10 8.99
CA GLU A 65 2.33 10.15 9.91
C GLU A 65 1.79 11.50 9.48
N ARG A 66 1.71 11.70 8.19
CA ARG A 66 1.33 12.97 7.61
C ARG A 66 -0.08 13.41 8.01
N ASP A 67 -1.06 12.53 7.86
CA ASP A 67 -2.45 12.90 8.13
C ASP A 67 -3.04 12.09 9.29
N ARG A 68 -2.26 11.18 9.86
CA ARG A 68 -2.70 10.35 10.97
C ARG A 68 -3.91 9.50 10.65
N ALA A 69 -4.21 9.34 9.36
CA ALA A 69 -5.33 8.51 8.95
C ALA A 69 -4.98 7.04 9.18
N VAL A 70 -5.93 6.31 9.71
CA VAL A 70 -5.78 4.88 9.96
C VAL A 70 -6.60 4.14 8.92
N ARG A 71 -5.94 3.20 8.24
CA ARG A 71 -6.59 2.42 7.19
C ARG A 71 -6.41 0.95 7.48
N ASN A 72 -7.47 0.20 7.29
CA ASN A 72 -7.38 -1.26 7.37
C ASN A 72 -6.82 -1.76 6.05
N CYS A 73 -5.82 -2.61 6.12
CA CYS A 73 -5.09 -3.06 4.95
C CYS A 73 -5.04 -4.58 4.88
N ARG A 74 -5.03 -5.08 3.65
CA ARG A 74 -4.80 -6.50 3.40
C ARG A 74 -3.66 -6.63 2.40
N VAL A 75 -2.69 -7.48 2.70
CA VAL A 75 -1.53 -7.71 1.84
C VAL A 75 -1.97 -8.48 0.62
N VAL A 76 -1.59 -8.01 -0.56
CA VAL A 76 -1.89 -8.68 -1.81
C VAL A 76 -0.64 -9.16 -2.54
N TRP A 77 0.53 -8.62 -2.23
CA TRP A 77 1.79 -9.16 -2.73
C TRP A 77 2.93 -8.75 -1.82
N THR A 78 4.00 -9.54 -1.88
CA THR A 78 5.22 -9.29 -1.12
C THR A 78 6.40 -9.49 -2.06
N ARG A 79 7.33 -8.55 -2.03
CA ARG A 79 8.54 -8.65 -2.83
C ARG A 79 9.68 -7.99 -2.08
N GLN A 80 10.67 -8.80 -1.71
CA GLN A 80 11.82 -8.31 -0.93
C GLN A 80 11.31 -7.67 0.36
N ASN A 81 11.64 -6.42 0.61
CA ASN A 81 11.17 -5.72 1.81
C ASN A 81 10.00 -4.79 1.51
N ARG A 82 9.26 -5.08 0.45
CA ARG A 82 8.14 -4.25 0.03
C ARG A 82 6.87 -5.09 -0.01
N ILE A 83 5.77 -4.54 0.43
CA ILE A 83 4.47 -5.19 0.34
C ILE A 83 3.48 -4.27 -0.34
N GLY A 84 2.58 -4.88 -1.10
CA GLY A 84 1.46 -4.15 -1.66
C GLY A 84 0.21 -4.50 -0.90
N VAL A 85 -0.58 -3.49 -0.58
CA VAL A 85 -1.79 -3.68 0.20
C VAL A 85 -2.97 -3.01 -0.49
N ILE A 86 -4.15 -3.54 -0.22
CA ILE A 86 -5.39 -2.86 -0.58
C ILE A 86 -6.06 -2.39 0.71
N PHE A 87 -6.75 -1.28 0.62
CA PHE A 87 -7.49 -0.74 1.75
C PHE A 87 -8.85 -1.42 1.81
N GLU A 88 -9.27 -1.77 3.00
CA GLU A 88 -10.55 -2.45 3.21
C GLU A 88 -11.54 -1.61 3.98
#